data_f4cf0b56890a7e60c41e4f8cf0920e6f
#
_entry.id   f4cf0b56890a7e60c41e4f8cf0920e6f
#
_cell.length_a   1.000
_cell.length_b   1.000
_cell.length_c   1.000
_cell.angle_alpha   90.00
_cell.angle_beta   90.00
_cell.angle_gamma   90.00
#
_symmetry.space_group_name_H-M   'P 1'
#
loop_
_entity.id
_entity.type
_entity.pdbx_description
1 polymer ?
#
loop_
_entity_poly.entity_id
_entity_poly.type
_entity_poly.pdbx_seq_one_letter_code
_entity_poly.pdbx_strand_id
1 'polypeptide(L)'
;MTVKIRVSNTLSIAVLLLIASTSFAQTSSATNRAASRSWPAFWREFSAAIQKKNVAALTKMMPDDFFDGGGGLKAKEWLQFINENEKKGSWRDIQRSVARGTVASKKYSKDFPTRVTKDNAYYFEFRKDKRWYFAGVVGD
;
A
#
# COMPACT_ATOMS: atom_id res chain seq x y z
N MET A 1 -32.92 -64.86 -8.76
CA MET A 1 -32.07 -63.94 -9.57
C MET A 1 -31.98 -62.62 -8.84
N THR A 2 -30.84 -62.36 -8.21
CA THR A 2 -30.67 -61.16 -7.36
C THR A 2 -29.79 -60.19 -8.12
N VAL A 3 -30.31 -59.03 -8.51
CA VAL A 3 -29.56 -57.94 -9.19
C VAL A 3 -28.95 -57.07 -8.12
N LYS A 4 -27.62 -57.04 -8.01
CA LYS A 4 -26.84 -56.10 -7.19
C LYS A 4 -26.62 -54.83 -8.00
N ILE A 5 -27.24 -53.73 -7.58
CA ILE A 5 -26.96 -52.39 -8.09
C ILE A 5 -25.73 -51.85 -7.33
N ARG A 6 -24.60 -51.68 -8.04
CA ARG A 6 -23.44 -50.95 -7.54
C ARG A 6 -23.73 -49.43 -7.75
N VAL A 7 -23.88 -48.70 -6.66
CA VAL A 7 -23.88 -47.27 -6.68
C VAL A 7 -22.43 -46.79 -6.65
N SER A 8 -22.00 -46.11 -7.71
CA SER A 8 -20.68 -45.56 -7.89
C SER A 8 -20.56 -44.22 -7.15
N ASN A 9 -19.67 -44.18 -6.16
CA ASN A 9 -19.31 -42.98 -5.38
C ASN A 9 -18.33 -42.11 -6.17
N THR A 10 -18.79 -41.25 -7.08
CA THR A 10 -17.92 -40.32 -7.82
C THR A 10 -18.39 -38.87 -7.81
N LEU A 11 -19.14 -38.42 -6.79
CA LEU A 11 -19.69 -37.07 -6.78
C LEU A 11 -19.22 -36.14 -5.61
N SER A 12 -18.11 -36.45 -4.94
CA SER A 12 -17.72 -35.68 -3.74
C SER A 12 -16.46 -34.82 -3.85
N ILE A 13 -15.76 -34.80 -4.99
CA ILE A 13 -14.48 -34.06 -5.11
C ILE A 13 -14.61 -32.71 -5.78
N ALA A 14 -15.67 -32.45 -6.56
CA ALA A 14 -15.81 -31.18 -7.32
C ALA A 14 -16.32 -30.00 -6.47
N VAL A 15 -16.98 -30.25 -5.34
CA VAL A 15 -17.60 -29.17 -4.52
C VAL A 15 -16.58 -28.46 -3.62
N LEU A 16 -15.52 -29.13 -3.20
CA LEU A 16 -14.50 -28.55 -2.30
C LEU A 16 -13.56 -27.53 -2.99
N LEU A 17 -13.35 -27.63 -4.28
CA LEU A 17 -12.49 -26.71 -5.05
C LEU A 17 -13.16 -25.35 -5.35
N LEU A 18 -14.48 -25.28 -5.40
CA LEU A 18 -15.22 -24.03 -5.64
C LEU A 18 -15.28 -23.12 -4.41
N ILE A 19 -15.20 -23.65 -3.20
CA ILE A 19 -15.30 -22.87 -1.96
C ILE A 19 -13.99 -22.11 -1.70
N ALA A 20 -12.84 -22.65 -2.08
CA ALA A 20 -11.54 -21.98 -1.91
C ALA A 20 -11.39 -20.76 -2.82
N SER A 21 -11.92 -20.79 -4.03
CA SER A 21 -11.81 -19.70 -5.01
C SER A 21 -12.64 -18.45 -4.62
N THR A 22 -13.80 -18.64 -4.01
CA THR A 22 -14.67 -17.54 -3.57
C THR A 22 -14.09 -16.81 -2.35
N SER A 23 -13.39 -17.49 -1.46
CA SER A 23 -12.78 -16.90 -0.28
C SER A 23 -11.64 -15.92 -0.62
N PHE A 24 -10.80 -16.22 -1.60
CA PHE A 24 -9.70 -15.35 -2.03
C PHE A 24 -10.19 -14.06 -2.69
N ALA A 25 -11.18 -14.15 -3.58
CA ALA A 25 -11.78 -12.98 -4.23
C ALA A 25 -12.51 -12.07 -3.24
N GLN A 26 -13.18 -12.61 -2.24
CA GLN A 26 -13.85 -11.85 -1.18
C GLN A 26 -12.86 -11.14 -0.26
N THR A 27 -11.75 -11.75 0.09
CA THR A 27 -10.70 -11.14 0.94
C THR A 27 -10.03 -9.96 0.24
N SER A 28 -9.68 -10.08 -1.04
CA SER A 28 -9.10 -8.97 -1.81
C SER A 28 -10.06 -7.81 -1.98
N SER A 29 -11.35 -8.07 -2.21
CA SER A 29 -12.40 -7.05 -2.31
C SER A 29 -12.61 -6.32 -0.97
N ALA A 30 -12.60 -7.02 0.17
CA ALA A 30 -12.71 -6.42 1.50
C ALA A 30 -11.50 -5.52 1.81
N THR A 31 -10.29 -5.97 1.50
CA THR A 31 -9.05 -5.20 1.65
C THR A 31 -9.07 -3.92 0.81
N ASN A 32 -9.48 -4.01 -0.45
CA ASN A 32 -9.60 -2.84 -1.33
C ASN A 32 -10.62 -1.82 -0.82
N ARG A 33 -11.77 -2.29 -0.28
CA ARG A 33 -12.78 -1.39 0.33
C ARG A 33 -12.24 -0.71 1.58
N ALA A 34 -11.54 -1.42 2.46
CA ALA A 34 -10.92 -0.86 3.66
C ALA A 34 -9.87 0.18 3.29
N ALA A 35 -9.00 -0.12 2.32
CA ALA A 35 -8.01 0.81 1.81
C ALA A 35 -8.65 2.09 1.25
N SER A 36 -9.68 1.95 0.41
CA SER A 36 -10.37 3.09 -0.19
C SER A 36 -11.07 3.98 0.85
N ARG A 37 -11.65 3.39 1.90
CA ARG A 37 -12.33 4.14 2.96
C ARG A 37 -11.36 4.92 3.84
N SER A 38 -10.19 4.36 4.16
CA SER A 38 -9.21 4.96 5.07
C SER A 38 -8.25 5.94 4.37
N TRP A 39 -8.14 5.88 3.03
CA TRP A 39 -7.23 6.72 2.27
C TRP A 39 -7.43 8.23 2.48
N PRO A 40 -8.67 8.80 2.41
CA PRO A 40 -8.85 10.24 2.54
C PRO A 40 -8.35 10.80 3.89
N ALA A 41 -8.56 10.06 4.99
CA ALA A 41 -8.07 10.45 6.30
C ALA A 41 -6.53 10.44 6.36
N PHE A 42 -5.92 9.33 5.92
CA PHE A 42 -4.47 9.23 5.85
C PHE A 42 -3.86 10.33 4.99
N TRP A 43 -4.40 10.58 3.79
CA TRP A 43 -3.87 11.59 2.88
C TRP A 43 -3.94 13.00 3.45
N ARG A 44 -5.03 13.33 4.14
CA ARG A 44 -5.17 14.62 4.82
C ARG A 44 -4.11 14.80 5.90
N GLU A 45 -3.91 13.80 6.76
CA GLU A 45 -2.91 13.83 7.83
C GLU A 45 -1.49 13.89 7.28
N PHE A 46 -1.17 13.06 6.28
CA PHE A 46 0.11 13.05 5.60
C PHE A 46 0.41 14.41 4.94
N SER A 47 -0.54 14.93 4.17
CA SER A 47 -0.38 16.23 3.49
C SER A 47 -0.15 17.37 4.51
N ALA A 48 -0.88 17.38 5.62
CA ALA A 48 -0.69 18.36 6.68
C ALA A 48 0.69 18.23 7.34
N ALA A 49 1.18 17.00 7.57
CA ALA A 49 2.50 16.76 8.12
C ALA A 49 3.62 17.24 7.17
N ILE A 50 3.48 17.02 5.87
CA ILE A 50 4.40 17.52 4.84
C ILE A 50 4.40 19.06 4.80
N GLN A 51 3.23 19.70 4.81
CA GLN A 51 3.15 21.16 4.80
C GLN A 51 3.80 21.80 6.04
N LYS A 52 3.64 21.16 7.20
CA LYS A 52 4.21 21.63 8.47
C LYS A 52 5.65 21.15 8.70
N LYS A 53 6.22 20.35 7.79
CA LYS A 53 7.53 19.70 7.96
C LYS A 53 7.64 18.92 9.28
N ASN A 54 6.54 18.26 9.66
CA ASN A 54 6.44 17.57 10.94
C ASN A 54 7.09 16.19 10.87
N VAL A 55 8.40 16.15 11.11
CA VAL A 55 9.22 14.93 11.06
C VAL A 55 8.69 13.84 12.00
N ALA A 56 8.25 14.21 13.22
CA ALA A 56 7.75 13.22 14.20
C ALA A 56 6.46 12.55 13.72
N ALA A 57 5.53 13.30 13.12
CA ALA A 57 4.31 12.74 12.54
C ALA A 57 4.63 11.88 11.33
N LEU A 58 5.51 12.34 10.43
CA LEU A 58 5.90 11.60 9.22
C LEU A 58 6.58 10.28 9.56
N THR A 59 7.48 10.24 10.54
CA THR A 59 8.14 9.00 10.97
C THR A 59 7.13 7.92 11.37
N LYS A 60 6.01 8.30 12.00
CA LYS A 60 4.94 7.35 12.37
C LYS A 60 4.12 6.84 11.19
N MET A 61 4.18 7.53 10.06
CA MET A 61 3.49 7.18 8.81
C MET A 61 4.37 6.41 7.84
N MET A 62 5.64 6.18 8.19
CA MET A 62 6.62 5.46 7.38
C MET A 62 6.90 4.08 7.98
N PRO A 63 7.06 3.04 7.16
CA PRO A 63 7.38 1.70 7.67
C PRO A 63 8.88 1.53 7.92
N ASP A 64 9.25 0.49 8.68
CA ASP A 64 10.66 0.18 8.97
C ASP A 64 11.46 -0.20 7.71
N ASP A 65 10.78 -0.74 6.70
CA ASP A 65 11.33 -1.11 5.40
C ASP A 65 11.13 -0.02 4.33
N PHE A 66 11.02 1.24 4.75
CA PHE A 66 10.92 2.39 3.84
C PHE A 66 12.01 2.34 2.77
N PHE A 67 11.61 2.56 1.50
CA PHE A 67 12.53 2.60 0.37
C PHE A 67 12.82 4.04 -0.04
N ASP A 68 14.08 4.45 0.05
CA ASP A 68 14.54 5.82 -0.22
C ASP A 68 14.94 6.10 -1.67
N GLY A 69 14.59 5.20 -2.60
CA GLY A 69 14.97 5.31 -4.00
C GLY A 69 16.29 4.65 -4.37
N GLY A 70 16.93 3.92 -3.41
CA GLY A 70 18.14 3.15 -3.64
C GLY A 70 19.40 3.62 -2.89
N GLY A 71 19.26 4.67 -2.06
CA GLY A 71 20.37 5.18 -1.23
C GLY A 71 20.62 4.37 0.05
N GLY A 72 19.68 3.52 0.47
CA GLY A 72 19.79 2.66 1.65
C GLY A 72 19.42 3.34 2.96
N LEU A 73 18.83 4.54 2.92
CA LEU A 73 18.44 5.27 4.12
C LEU A 73 17.13 4.70 4.69
N LYS A 74 17.08 4.55 6.00
CA LYS A 74 15.84 4.30 6.73
C LYS A 74 14.96 5.57 6.79
N ALA A 75 13.69 5.42 7.14
CA ALA A 75 12.72 6.51 7.21
C ALA A 75 13.23 7.74 7.98
N LYS A 76 13.77 7.53 9.18
CA LYS A 76 14.30 8.62 10.02
C LYS A 76 15.51 9.31 9.39
N GLU A 77 16.42 8.55 8.81
CA GLU A 77 17.63 9.06 8.15
C GLU A 77 17.25 9.84 6.87
N TRP A 78 16.29 9.34 6.11
CA TRP A 78 15.77 10.03 4.94
C TRP A 78 15.12 11.37 5.31
N LEU A 79 14.30 11.41 6.35
CA LEU A 79 13.70 12.67 6.84
C LEU A 79 14.76 13.65 7.34
N GLN A 80 15.81 13.16 8.00
CA GLN A 80 16.95 13.98 8.40
C GLN A 80 17.65 14.56 7.16
N PHE A 81 17.92 13.74 6.16
CA PHE A 81 18.51 14.18 4.88
C PHE A 81 17.64 15.26 4.21
N ILE A 82 16.32 15.11 4.18
CA ILE A 82 15.39 16.11 3.65
C ILE A 82 15.51 17.43 4.44
N ASN A 83 15.57 17.36 5.75
CA ASN A 83 15.73 18.53 6.62
C ASN A 83 17.07 19.27 6.38
N GLU A 84 18.16 18.55 6.31
CA GLU A 84 19.50 19.10 6.06
C GLU A 84 19.61 19.77 4.67
N ASN A 85 18.83 19.31 3.70
CA ASN A 85 18.79 19.85 2.35
C ASN A 85 17.62 20.85 2.11
N GLU A 86 17.01 21.38 3.15
CA GLU A 86 15.89 22.30 3.05
C GLU A 86 16.24 23.54 2.19
N LYS A 87 17.42 24.12 2.38
CA LYS A 87 17.90 25.27 1.59
C LYS A 87 18.03 24.97 0.09
N LYS A 88 18.21 23.68 -0.27
CA LYS A 88 18.25 23.22 -1.66
C LYS A 88 16.85 22.92 -2.21
N GLY A 89 15.81 23.06 -1.40
CA GLY A 89 14.42 22.94 -1.83
C GLY A 89 13.80 21.54 -1.63
N SER A 90 14.43 20.66 -0.86
CA SER A 90 13.94 19.29 -0.63
C SER A 90 12.48 19.24 -0.14
N TRP A 91 12.12 20.03 0.87
CA TRP A 91 10.73 20.12 1.34
C TRP A 91 9.77 20.67 0.30
N ARG A 92 10.19 21.71 -0.42
CA ARG A 92 9.38 22.32 -1.50
C ARG A 92 9.06 21.31 -2.60
N ASP A 93 10.01 20.43 -2.95
CA ASP A 93 9.83 19.44 -3.99
C ASP A 93 8.82 18.37 -3.56
N ILE A 94 8.90 17.90 -2.31
CA ILE A 94 7.90 16.97 -1.74
C ILE A 94 6.53 17.65 -1.68
N GLN A 95 6.44 18.88 -1.16
CA GLN A 95 5.20 19.62 -1.07
C GLN A 95 4.53 19.82 -2.44
N ARG A 96 5.33 20.09 -3.47
CA ARG A 96 4.84 20.21 -4.85
C ARG A 96 4.29 18.89 -5.38
N SER A 97 4.98 17.78 -5.14
CA SER A 97 4.54 16.44 -5.51
C SER A 97 3.22 16.08 -4.82
N VAL A 98 3.12 16.30 -3.52
CA VAL A 98 1.91 16.05 -2.71
C VAL A 98 0.74 16.91 -3.20
N ALA A 99 0.96 18.17 -3.54
CA ALA A 99 -0.08 19.06 -4.05
C ALA A 99 -0.70 18.59 -5.38
N ARG A 100 0.03 17.82 -6.18
CA ARG A 100 -0.50 17.20 -7.41
C ARG A 100 -1.49 16.06 -7.14
N GLY A 101 -1.49 15.51 -5.93
CA GLY A 101 -2.33 14.38 -5.54
C GLY A 101 -1.78 13.04 -6.02
N THR A 102 -2.60 11.99 -5.86
CA THR A 102 -2.19 10.61 -6.14
C THR A 102 -3.16 9.89 -7.05
N VAL A 103 -2.69 8.78 -7.64
CA VAL A 103 -3.48 7.81 -8.39
C VAL A 103 -3.25 6.40 -7.84
N ALA A 104 -4.22 5.50 -8.02
CA ALA A 104 -4.02 4.08 -7.71
C ALA A 104 -2.96 3.49 -8.64
N SER A 105 -2.13 2.58 -8.11
CA SER A 105 -1.08 1.92 -8.88
C SER A 105 -0.96 0.46 -8.46
N LYS A 106 -0.59 -0.42 -9.38
CA LYS A 106 -0.23 -1.81 -9.13
C LYS A 106 1.27 -2.07 -9.34
N LYS A 107 2.02 -1.03 -9.66
CA LYS A 107 3.44 -1.15 -10.03
C LYS A 107 4.33 -1.51 -8.83
N TYR A 108 4.02 -0.98 -7.65
CA TYR A 108 4.89 -1.05 -6.47
C TYR A 108 4.53 -2.16 -5.48
N SER A 109 3.36 -2.77 -5.61
CA SER A 109 2.98 -3.98 -4.88
C SER A 109 1.94 -4.76 -5.66
N LYS A 110 2.12 -6.10 -5.70
CA LYS A 110 1.13 -7.03 -6.26
C LYS A 110 0.11 -7.47 -5.20
N ASP A 111 0.51 -7.42 -3.93
CA ASP A 111 -0.22 -8.03 -2.82
C ASP A 111 -1.08 -7.03 -2.05
N PHE A 112 -0.77 -5.74 -2.16
CA PHE A 112 -1.43 -4.69 -1.40
C PHE A 112 -1.93 -3.55 -2.29
N PRO A 113 -3.06 -2.89 -1.91
CA PRO A 113 -3.45 -1.64 -2.53
C PRO A 113 -2.33 -0.60 -2.40
N THR A 114 -1.97 0.02 -3.51
CA THR A 114 -0.95 1.07 -3.57
C THR A 114 -1.45 2.30 -4.29
N ARG A 115 -0.87 3.43 -3.94
CA ARG A 115 -1.04 4.71 -4.63
C ARG A 115 0.33 5.32 -4.90
N VAL A 116 0.40 6.15 -5.92
CA VAL A 116 1.60 6.88 -6.29
C VAL A 116 1.22 8.34 -6.56
N THR A 117 2.12 9.28 -6.25
CA THR A 117 1.92 10.69 -6.63
C THR A 117 1.83 10.82 -8.15
N LYS A 118 1.05 11.77 -8.64
CA LYS A 118 0.81 11.94 -10.10
C LYS A 118 2.07 12.18 -10.90
N ASP A 119 3.12 12.72 -10.29
CA ASP A 119 4.45 12.87 -10.88
C ASP A 119 5.36 11.64 -10.72
N ASN A 120 4.80 10.54 -10.19
CA ASN A 120 5.49 9.26 -9.96
C ASN A 120 6.73 9.36 -9.07
N ALA A 121 6.73 10.28 -8.09
CA ALA A 121 7.89 10.50 -7.21
C ALA A 121 7.83 9.70 -5.90
N TYR A 122 6.64 9.48 -5.36
CA TYR A 122 6.43 8.85 -4.05
C TYR A 122 5.30 7.85 -4.10
N TYR A 123 5.42 6.72 -3.35
CA TYR A 123 4.37 5.71 -3.30
C TYR A 123 3.95 5.35 -1.88
N PHE A 124 2.72 4.84 -1.77
CA PHE A 124 2.03 4.53 -0.52
C PHE A 124 1.45 3.13 -0.61
N GLU A 125 1.49 2.38 0.49
CA GLU A 125 0.97 1.02 0.59
C GLU A 125 -0.03 0.89 1.73
N PHE A 126 -1.12 0.17 1.47
CA PHE A 126 -2.06 -0.28 2.50
C PHE A 126 -1.68 -1.69 2.93
N ARG A 127 -1.24 -1.87 4.17
CA ARG A 127 -0.63 -3.12 4.63
C ARG A 127 -1.59 -4.02 5.41
N LYS A 128 -1.11 -5.21 5.82
CA LYS A 128 -1.89 -6.25 6.51
C LYS A 128 -2.51 -5.78 7.83
N ASP A 129 -1.88 -4.84 8.51
CA ASP A 129 -2.38 -4.17 9.73
C ASP A 129 -3.51 -3.17 9.46
N LYS A 130 -4.01 -3.10 8.21
CA LYS A 130 -5.09 -2.21 7.75
C LYS A 130 -4.75 -0.72 7.88
N ARG A 131 -3.49 -0.36 7.69
CA ARG A 131 -3.00 1.01 7.70
C ARG A 131 -2.31 1.36 6.40
N TRP A 132 -2.45 2.62 6.01
CA TRP A 132 -1.64 3.22 4.97
C TRP A 132 -0.28 3.65 5.51
N TYR A 133 0.74 3.53 4.67
CA TYR A 133 2.09 3.98 4.93
C TYR A 133 2.63 4.76 3.74
N PHE A 134 3.41 5.78 4.02
CA PHE A 134 4.33 6.35 3.05
C PHE A 134 5.50 5.36 2.89
N ALA A 135 5.45 4.56 1.86
CA ALA A 135 6.30 3.37 1.74
C ALA A 135 7.62 3.65 1.04
N GLY A 136 7.69 4.68 0.22
CA GLY A 136 8.98 5.02 -0.37
C GLY A 136 8.98 6.07 -1.46
N VAL A 137 10.19 6.32 -1.92
CA VAL A 137 10.53 7.15 -3.08
C VAL A 137 10.62 6.25 -4.31
N VAL A 138 10.06 6.68 -5.41
CA VAL A 138 10.21 5.95 -6.68
C VAL A 138 11.65 6.13 -7.15
N GLY A 139 12.36 5.02 -7.29
CA GLY A 139 13.71 5.02 -7.90
C GLY A 139 13.62 5.21 -9.42
N ASP A 140 14.64 5.80 -9.98
CA ASP A 140 14.85 5.91 -11.43
C ASP A 140 15.11 4.55 -12.08
#